data_a4dbe4cb1289f183003d37b3ba716203
#
_entry.id   a4dbe4cb1289f183003d37b3ba716203
#
_cell.length_a   1.000
_cell.length_b   1.000
_cell.length_c   1.000
_cell.angle_alpha   90.00
_cell.angle_beta   90.00
_cell.angle_gamma   90.00
#
_symmetry.space_group_name_H-M   'P 1'
#
loop_
_entity.id
_entity.type
_entity.pdbx_description
1 polymer ?
#
loop_
_entity_poly.entity_id
_entity_poly.type
_entity_poly.pdbx_seq_one_letter_code
_entity_poly.pdbx_strand_id
1 'polypeptide(L)'
;MTTTTTAPPHPATKARARIGGLDGLRAIAVVGVMLYHADVTWFRGGFIGVDIFFVLSGYLVTTIVMDGLEKRGGLGFRRFWGARFRRLEPAQITMMVVITIVVAIGFRDLLSTLRAQVIAGLTGTMNWYLIRSNSSYFQQAARAPLFRHLWSLAIELQFYLVWPLLLVVLAKRYRDLGVKCMSTSLPSEKAESILPMLDKWVAVMRAVNG
;
A
#
# COMPACT_ATOMS: atom_id res chain seq x y z
N MET A 1 -6.47 34.53 -50.18
CA MET A 1 -5.36 34.20 -49.23
C MET A 1 -5.97 33.97 -47.88
N THR A 2 -6.18 32.69 -47.52
CA THR A 2 -6.76 32.26 -46.25
C THR A 2 -5.62 31.89 -45.30
N THR A 3 -5.37 32.76 -44.34
CA THR A 3 -4.36 32.50 -43.27
C THR A 3 -4.92 31.51 -42.24
N THR A 4 -4.43 30.29 -42.28
CA THR A 4 -4.74 29.26 -41.30
C THR A 4 -3.93 29.55 -40.02
N THR A 5 -4.57 30.07 -38.99
CA THR A 5 -3.96 30.26 -37.67
C THR A 5 -3.88 28.92 -36.98
N THR A 6 -2.70 28.32 -36.96
CA THR A 6 -2.40 27.13 -36.17
C THR A 6 -2.31 27.52 -34.68
N ALA A 7 -3.23 27.00 -33.86
CA ALA A 7 -3.18 27.15 -32.40
C ALA A 7 -1.90 26.54 -31.85
N PRO A 8 -1.27 27.16 -30.83
CA PRO A 8 -0.05 26.61 -30.23
C PRO A 8 -0.35 25.25 -29.55
N PRO A 9 0.59 24.29 -29.63
CA PRO A 9 0.41 22.97 -29.01
C PRO A 9 0.27 23.10 -27.49
N HIS A 10 -0.79 22.51 -26.97
CA HIS A 10 -0.99 22.38 -25.51
C HIS A 10 0.27 21.80 -24.86
N PRO A 11 0.78 22.39 -23.75
CA PRO A 11 1.91 21.84 -23.06
C PRO A 11 1.55 20.43 -22.56
N ALA A 12 2.25 19.43 -23.09
CA ALA A 12 2.13 18.04 -22.65
C ALA A 12 2.33 18.01 -21.13
N THR A 13 1.32 17.57 -20.39
CA THR A 13 1.38 17.35 -18.96
C THR A 13 2.56 16.41 -18.69
N LYS A 14 3.67 16.93 -18.13
CA LYS A 14 4.85 16.12 -17.78
C LYS A 14 4.36 14.98 -16.91
N ALA A 15 4.34 13.77 -17.46
CA ALA A 15 4.10 12.54 -16.72
C ALA A 15 5.11 12.51 -15.58
N ARG A 16 4.62 12.34 -14.35
CA ARG A 16 5.46 12.27 -13.14
C ARG A 16 6.51 11.19 -13.37
N ALA A 17 7.79 11.55 -13.31
CA ALA A 17 8.88 10.61 -13.51
C ALA A 17 8.69 9.43 -12.53
N ARG A 18 8.56 8.23 -13.06
CA ARG A 18 8.53 7.00 -12.26
C ARG A 18 9.89 6.86 -11.60
N ILE A 19 9.92 6.75 -10.29
CA ILE A 19 11.14 6.46 -9.54
C ILE A 19 11.35 4.94 -9.64
N GLY A 20 12.12 4.50 -10.64
CA GLY A 20 12.35 3.07 -10.92
C GLY A 20 12.85 2.27 -9.72
N GLY A 21 13.59 2.90 -8.81
CA GLY A 21 14.06 2.28 -7.56
C GLY A 21 12.92 1.84 -6.62
N LEU A 22 11.80 2.59 -6.56
CA LEU A 22 10.66 2.20 -5.74
C LEU A 22 9.91 0.98 -6.31
N ASP A 23 9.84 0.88 -7.64
CA ASP A 23 9.22 -0.27 -8.29
C ASP A 23 10.11 -1.52 -8.13
N GLY A 24 11.45 -1.35 -8.20
CA GLY A 24 12.41 -2.41 -7.90
C GLY A 24 12.31 -2.92 -6.46
N LEU A 25 12.23 -2.00 -5.49
CA LEU A 25 12.09 -2.37 -4.07
C LEU A 25 10.77 -3.11 -3.81
N ARG A 26 9.68 -2.73 -4.47
CA ARG A 26 8.42 -3.47 -4.41
C ARG A 26 8.54 -4.89 -4.97
N ALA A 27 9.22 -5.04 -6.10
CA ALA A 27 9.44 -6.36 -6.70
C ALA A 27 10.22 -7.28 -5.76
N ILE A 28 11.29 -6.77 -5.14
CA ILE A 28 12.08 -7.51 -4.15
C ILE A 28 11.21 -7.88 -2.93
N ALA A 29 10.40 -6.95 -2.43
CA ALA A 29 9.49 -7.20 -1.31
C ALA A 29 8.47 -8.30 -1.62
N VAL A 30 7.85 -8.29 -2.82
CA VAL A 30 6.92 -9.35 -3.27
C VAL A 30 7.62 -10.69 -3.33
N VAL A 31 8.78 -10.76 -3.98
CA VAL A 31 9.55 -12.01 -4.11
C VAL A 31 9.93 -12.56 -2.72
N GLY A 32 10.37 -11.68 -1.79
CA GLY A 32 10.67 -12.07 -0.42
C GLY A 32 9.48 -12.68 0.31
N VAL A 33 8.30 -12.05 0.21
CA VAL A 33 7.06 -12.58 0.80
C VAL A 33 6.65 -13.91 0.16
N MET A 34 6.78 -14.04 -1.16
CA MET A 34 6.46 -15.29 -1.86
C MET A 34 7.37 -16.43 -1.42
N LEU A 35 8.68 -16.19 -1.34
CA LEU A 35 9.66 -17.20 -0.90
C LEU A 35 9.44 -17.60 0.57
N TYR A 36 9.05 -16.65 1.42
CA TYR A 36 8.65 -16.93 2.80
C TYR A 36 7.44 -17.86 2.87
N HIS A 37 6.40 -17.62 2.07
CA HIS A 37 5.21 -18.48 2.04
C HIS A 37 5.45 -19.83 1.35
N ALA A 38 6.47 -19.92 0.50
CA ALA A 38 6.94 -21.16 -0.08
C ALA A 38 7.84 -21.98 0.86
N ASP A 39 7.99 -21.52 2.12
CA ASP A 39 8.79 -22.16 3.18
C ASP A 39 10.26 -22.40 2.79
N VAL A 40 10.81 -21.48 1.95
CA VAL A 40 12.22 -21.53 1.56
C VAL A 40 13.09 -21.15 2.75
N THR A 41 13.89 -22.10 3.23
CA THR A 41 14.67 -22.02 4.48
C THR A 41 15.57 -20.79 4.59
N TRP A 42 16.09 -20.30 3.48
CA TRP A 42 16.98 -19.12 3.44
C TRP A 42 16.22 -17.78 3.48
N PHE A 43 14.90 -17.80 3.30
CA PHE A 43 14.05 -16.62 3.25
C PHE A 43 13.08 -16.49 4.42
N ARG A 44 13.46 -17.01 5.59
CA ARG A 44 12.65 -16.88 6.82
C ARG A 44 12.33 -15.45 7.22
N GLY A 45 13.18 -14.48 6.86
CA GLY A 45 12.94 -13.05 7.02
C GLY A 45 12.06 -12.40 5.95
N GLY A 46 11.55 -13.14 4.98
CA GLY A 46 10.79 -12.58 3.85
C GLY A 46 9.47 -11.90 4.24
N PHE A 47 8.93 -12.17 5.44
CA PHE A 47 7.78 -11.45 6.00
C PHE A 47 8.01 -9.93 6.11
N ILE A 48 9.27 -9.47 6.27
CA ILE A 48 9.66 -8.05 6.26
C ILE A 48 9.24 -7.35 4.96
N GLY A 49 9.06 -8.09 3.87
CA GLY A 49 8.53 -7.55 2.62
C GLY A 49 7.17 -6.84 2.79
N VAL A 50 6.33 -7.29 3.74
CA VAL A 50 5.06 -6.62 4.06
C VAL A 50 5.30 -5.24 4.67
N ASP A 51 6.29 -5.11 5.57
CA ASP A 51 6.65 -3.84 6.20
C ASP A 51 7.22 -2.86 5.16
N ILE A 52 8.02 -3.36 4.22
CA ILE A 52 8.52 -2.57 3.09
C ILE A 52 7.35 -2.02 2.26
N PHE A 53 6.31 -2.83 2.01
CA PHE A 53 5.10 -2.38 1.32
C PHE A 53 4.39 -1.27 2.08
N PHE A 54 4.24 -1.38 3.40
CA PHE A 54 3.60 -0.34 4.21
C PHE A 54 4.37 0.97 4.16
N VAL A 55 5.70 0.92 4.27
CA VAL A 55 6.55 2.12 4.18
C VAL A 55 6.44 2.77 2.79
N LEU A 56 6.51 1.98 1.72
CA LEU A 56 6.38 2.48 0.35
C LEU A 56 4.99 3.06 0.08
N SER A 57 3.95 2.44 0.59
CA SER A 57 2.57 2.94 0.48
C SER A 57 2.42 4.24 1.26
N GLY A 58 2.97 4.34 2.47
CA GLY A 58 3.00 5.55 3.27
C GLY A 58 3.68 6.71 2.56
N TYR A 59 4.88 6.48 2.04
CA TYR A 59 5.63 7.45 1.25
C TYR A 59 4.84 7.94 0.02
N LEU A 60 4.32 6.99 -0.77
CA LEU A 60 3.60 7.31 -2.00
C LEU A 60 2.31 8.10 -1.74
N VAL A 61 1.53 7.70 -0.74
CA VAL A 61 0.29 8.39 -0.37
C VAL A 61 0.59 9.79 0.12
N THR A 62 1.54 9.95 1.03
CA THR A 62 1.95 11.25 1.57
C THR A 62 2.38 12.18 0.44
N THR A 63 3.24 11.70 -0.48
CA THR A 63 3.72 12.50 -1.60
C THR A 63 2.57 12.93 -2.53
N ILE A 64 1.60 12.05 -2.82
CA ILE A 64 0.46 12.39 -3.67
C ILE A 64 -0.46 13.41 -3.00
N VAL A 65 -0.67 13.29 -1.69
CA VAL A 65 -1.49 14.22 -0.92
C VAL A 65 -0.84 15.59 -0.86
N MET A 66 0.46 15.65 -0.56
CA MET A 66 1.21 16.91 -0.48
C MET A 66 1.25 17.63 -1.83
N ASP A 67 1.55 16.91 -2.92
CA ASP A 67 1.47 17.46 -4.27
C ASP A 67 0.06 17.98 -4.63
N GLY A 68 -0.97 17.27 -4.18
CA GLY A 68 -2.36 17.68 -4.41
C GLY A 68 -2.71 18.97 -3.67
N LEU A 69 -2.25 19.10 -2.44
CA LEU A 69 -2.43 20.29 -1.62
C LEU A 69 -1.67 21.50 -2.18
N GLU A 70 -0.43 21.30 -2.61
CA GLU A 70 0.42 22.36 -3.14
C GLU A 70 -0.08 22.88 -4.51
N LYS A 71 -0.39 21.96 -5.45
CA LYS A 71 -0.71 22.33 -6.85
C LYS A 71 -2.17 22.69 -7.06
N ARG A 72 -3.08 22.16 -6.25
CA ARG A 72 -4.54 22.29 -6.46
C ARG A 72 -5.30 22.80 -5.24
N GLY A 73 -4.59 23.10 -4.15
CA GLY A 73 -5.21 23.52 -2.89
C GLY A 73 -6.04 22.44 -2.19
N GLY A 74 -6.03 21.19 -2.70
CA GLY A 74 -6.78 20.10 -2.11
C GLY A 74 -6.55 18.76 -2.80
N LEU A 75 -6.97 17.68 -2.13
CA LEU A 75 -6.95 16.32 -2.68
C LEU A 75 -8.32 15.98 -3.28
N GLY A 76 -8.33 15.58 -4.54
CA GLY A 76 -9.52 15.01 -5.18
C GLY A 76 -9.80 13.60 -4.67
N PHE A 77 -10.41 13.47 -3.50
CA PHE A 77 -10.60 12.18 -2.79
C PHE A 77 -11.24 11.10 -3.65
N ARG A 78 -12.29 11.42 -4.41
CA ARG A 78 -12.97 10.44 -5.30
C ARG A 78 -12.01 9.86 -6.35
N ARG A 79 -11.18 10.72 -6.96
CA ARG A 79 -10.18 10.29 -7.94
C ARG A 79 -9.06 9.49 -7.30
N PHE A 80 -8.62 9.91 -6.11
CA PHE A 80 -7.57 9.24 -5.34
C PHE A 80 -7.99 7.83 -4.94
N TRP A 81 -9.15 7.68 -4.28
CA TRP A 81 -9.64 6.37 -3.85
C TRP A 81 -10.07 5.51 -5.01
N GLY A 82 -10.79 6.06 -5.99
CA GLY A 82 -11.21 5.31 -7.17
C GLY A 82 -10.04 4.71 -7.96
N ALA A 83 -8.90 5.39 -8.03
CA ALA A 83 -7.71 4.84 -8.68
C ALA A 83 -7.11 3.65 -7.91
N ARG A 84 -7.15 3.69 -6.58
CA ARG A 84 -6.64 2.61 -5.72
C ARG A 84 -7.58 1.40 -5.70
N PHE A 85 -8.86 1.63 -5.50
CA PHE A 85 -9.87 0.56 -5.54
C PHE A 85 -9.83 -0.17 -6.89
N ARG A 86 -9.80 0.52 -8.02
CA ARG A 86 -9.68 -0.12 -9.33
C ARG A 86 -8.40 -0.93 -9.53
N ARG A 87 -7.36 -0.64 -8.76
CA ARG A 87 -6.08 -1.36 -8.86
C ARG A 87 -6.02 -2.59 -7.96
N LEU A 88 -6.58 -2.53 -6.75
CA LEU A 88 -6.44 -3.57 -5.71
C LEU A 88 -7.63 -4.51 -5.67
N GLU A 89 -8.84 -3.99 -5.68
CA GLU A 89 -10.06 -4.76 -5.48
C GLU A 89 -10.33 -5.84 -6.55
N PRO A 90 -10.12 -5.62 -7.86
CA PRO A 90 -10.44 -6.65 -8.84
C PRO A 90 -9.65 -7.94 -8.63
N ALA A 91 -8.36 -7.85 -8.33
CA ALA A 91 -7.52 -9.02 -8.08
C ALA A 91 -7.94 -9.74 -6.79
N GLN A 92 -8.22 -8.99 -5.73
CA GLN A 92 -8.70 -9.53 -4.46
C GLN A 92 -10.04 -10.25 -4.63
N ILE A 93 -11.02 -9.59 -5.25
CA ILE A 93 -12.36 -10.16 -5.46
C ILE A 93 -12.27 -11.42 -6.31
N THR A 94 -11.52 -11.38 -7.43
CA THR A 94 -11.34 -12.56 -8.29
C THR A 94 -10.76 -13.75 -7.51
N MET A 95 -9.72 -13.53 -6.73
CA MET A 95 -9.13 -14.57 -5.89
C MET A 95 -10.14 -15.11 -4.87
N MET A 96 -10.89 -14.23 -4.18
CA MET A 96 -11.88 -14.63 -3.20
C MET A 96 -13.01 -15.44 -3.85
N VAL A 97 -13.47 -15.05 -5.03
CA VAL A 97 -14.51 -15.79 -5.79
C VAL A 97 -14.00 -17.17 -6.16
N VAL A 98 -12.80 -17.27 -6.75
CA VAL A 98 -12.22 -18.56 -7.14
C VAL A 98 -12.08 -19.49 -5.94
N ILE A 99 -11.50 -19.03 -4.84
CA ILE A 99 -11.34 -19.85 -3.63
C ILE A 99 -12.71 -20.26 -3.07
N THR A 100 -13.67 -19.34 -3.04
CA THR A 100 -15.03 -19.66 -2.55
C THR A 100 -15.69 -20.73 -3.39
N ILE A 101 -15.56 -20.70 -4.73
CA ILE A 101 -16.10 -21.72 -5.64
C ILE A 101 -15.43 -23.07 -5.38
N VAL A 102 -14.11 -23.11 -5.28
CA VAL A 102 -13.35 -24.35 -5.00
C VAL A 102 -13.80 -24.97 -3.68
N VAL A 103 -13.96 -24.15 -2.63
CA VAL A 103 -14.43 -24.63 -1.32
C VAL A 103 -15.88 -25.11 -1.39
N ALA A 104 -16.75 -24.41 -2.11
CA ALA A 104 -18.15 -24.80 -2.27
C ALA A 104 -18.34 -26.16 -2.97
N ILE A 105 -17.44 -26.49 -3.91
CA ILE A 105 -17.49 -27.76 -4.66
C ILE A 105 -16.86 -28.88 -3.85
N GLY A 106 -15.66 -28.67 -3.29
CA GLY A 106 -14.84 -29.72 -2.70
C GLY A 106 -14.87 -29.85 -1.19
N PHE A 107 -15.22 -28.74 -0.45
CA PHE A 107 -15.02 -28.67 1.01
C PHE A 107 -16.19 -27.98 1.70
N ARG A 108 -17.41 -28.52 1.57
CA ARG A 108 -18.64 -27.89 2.06
C ARG A 108 -18.67 -27.63 3.56
N ASP A 109 -17.94 -28.40 4.34
CA ASP A 109 -17.76 -28.23 5.78
C ASP A 109 -17.11 -26.88 6.15
N LEU A 110 -16.30 -26.30 5.26
CA LEU A 110 -15.62 -25.02 5.46
C LEU A 110 -16.47 -23.78 5.14
N LEU A 111 -17.63 -23.96 4.48
CA LEU A 111 -18.46 -22.85 4.00
C LEU A 111 -18.96 -21.95 5.14
N SER A 112 -19.31 -22.55 6.29
CA SER A 112 -19.79 -21.78 7.46
C SER A 112 -18.74 -20.78 7.96
N THR A 113 -17.49 -21.21 8.04
CA THR A 113 -16.36 -20.37 8.46
C THR A 113 -15.95 -19.38 7.37
N LEU A 114 -16.09 -19.78 6.10
CA LEU A 114 -15.70 -18.97 4.95
C LEU A 114 -16.56 -17.71 4.80
N ARG A 115 -17.87 -17.78 5.10
CA ARG A 115 -18.79 -16.62 5.00
C ARG A 115 -18.29 -15.42 5.78
N ALA A 116 -17.89 -15.61 7.03
CA ALA A 116 -17.38 -14.53 7.87
C ALA A 116 -16.06 -13.94 7.31
N GLN A 117 -15.17 -14.80 6.78
CA GLN A 117 -13.91 -14.37 6.17
C GLN A 117 -14.13 -13.60 4.87
N VAL A 118 -15.09 -14.01 4.03
CA VAL A 118 -15.45 -13.30 2.80
C VAL A 118 -15.98 -11.91 3.13
N ILE A 119 -16.88 -11.79 4.09
CA ILE A 119 -17.40 -10.48 4.54
C ILE A 119 -16.25 -9.61 5.07
N ALA A 120 -15.40 -10.15 5.94
CA ALA A 120 -14.25 -9.42 6.48
C ALA A 120 -13.24 -9.01 5.40
N GLY A 121 -13.02 -9.83 4.38
CA GLY A 121 -12.19 -9.50 3.23
C GLY A 121 -12.78 -8.37 2.39
N LEU A 122 -14.05 -8.47 2.00
CA LEU A 122 -14.73 -7.44 1.18
C LEU A 122 -14.87 -6.10 1.88
N THR A 123 -15.02 -6.10 3.22
CA THR A 123 -15.14 -4.86 4.01
C THR A 123 -13.79 -4.29 4.44
N GLY A 124 -12.66 -4.93 4.09
CA GLY A 124 -11.33 -4.50 4.53
C GLY A 124 -11.13 -4.57 6.05
N THR A 125 -11.78 -5.53 6.72
CA THR A 125 -11.73 -5.71 8.19
C THR A 125 -11.14 -7.06 8.61
N MET A 126 -10.39 -7.73 7.72
CA MET A 126 -9.82 -9.05 7.98
C MET A 126 -8.85 -9.05 9.18
N ASN A 127 -8.10 -7.98 9.40
CA ASN A 127 -7.24 -7.80 10.56
C ASN A 127 -8.05 -7.86 11.88
N TRP A 128 -9.19 -7.17 11.96
CA TRP A 128 -10.07 -7.20 13.11
C TRP A 128 -10.76 -8.54 13.30
N TYR A 129 -11.14 -9.20 12.20
CA TYR A 129 -11.68 -10.56 12.24
C TYR A 129 -10.68 -11.53 12.86
N LEU A 130 -9.42 -11.50 12.44
CA LEU A 130 -8.37 -12.38 12.98
C LEU A 130 -8.09 -12.12 14.45
N ILE A 131 -8.07 -10.86 14.89
CA ILE A 131 -7.90 -10.50 16.30
C ILE A 131 -9.05 -11.06 17.14
N ARG A 132 -10.30 -10.89 16.67
CA ARG A 132 -11.48 -11.39 17.41
C ARG A 132 -11.61 -12.91 17.44
N SER A 133 -11.22 -13.58 16.37
CA SER A 133 -11.26 -15.04 16.29
C SER A 133 -10.11 -15.71 17.05
N ASN A 134 -9.28 -14.94 17.77
CA ASN A 134 -8.10 -15.40 18.50
C ASN A 134 -7.13 -16.22 17.63
N SER A 135 -7.19 -16.04 16.31
CA SER A 135 -6.34 -16.70 15.31
C SER A 135 -5.03 -15.95 15.21
N SER A 136 -4.08 -16.25 16.07
CA SER A 136 -2.72 -15.68 15.97
C SER A 136 -2.12 -15.99 14.61
N TYR A 137 -1.49 -14.99 13.98
CA TYR A 137 -0.79 -15.16 12.71
C TYR A 137 0.30 -16.25 12.78
N PHE A 138 0.93 -16.40 13.93
CA PHE A 138 2.01 -17.35 14.17
C PHE A 138 1.54 -18.70 14.75
N GLN A 139 0.28 -18.83 15.15
CA GLN A 139 -0.25 -20.13 15.58
C GLN A 139 -0.52 -21.00 14.35
N GLN A 140 0.26 -22.05 14.21
CA GLN A 140 0.04 -23.14 13.25
C GLN A 140 -1.09 -24.07 13.76
N ALA A 141 -2.26 -23.47 14.08
CA ALA A 141 -3.42 -24.25 14.46
C ALA A 141 -3.96 -25.01 13.23
N ALA A 142 -4.45 -26.21 13.44
CA ALA A 142 -4.83 -27.22 12.44
C ALA A 142 -5.76 -26.76 11.31
N ARG A 143 -6.33 -25.56 11.35
CA ARG A 143 -7.16 -24.96 10.29
C ARG A 143 -7.00 -23.45 10.25
N ALA A 144 -5.89 -22.97 9.67
CA ALA A 144 -5.69 -21.55 9.42
C ALA A 144 -6.80 -20.97 8.53
N PRO A 145 -7.30 -19.73 8.81
CA PRO A 145 -8.27 -19.05 7.94
C PRO A 145 -7.74 -18.94 6.51
N LEU A 146 -8.56 -19.35 5.52
CA LEU A 146 -8.16 -19.36 4.10
C LEU A 146 -7.75 -17.99 3.58
N PHE A 147 -8.42 -16.93 4.04
CA PHE A 147 -8.13 -15.56 3.64
C PHE A 147 -7.25 -14.81 4.65
N ARG A 148 -6.49 -15.52 5.48
CA ARG A 148 -5.58 -14.91 6.47
C ARG A 148 -4.69 -13.82 5.85
N HIS A 149 -4.11 -14.08 4.67
CA HIS A 149 -3.21 -13.15 3.99
C HIS A 149 -3.83 -11.77 3.66
N LEU A 150 -5.16 -11.65 3.66
CA LEU A 150 -5.84 -10.37 3.45
C LEU A 150 -5.72 -9.39 4.62
N TRP A 151 -5.15 -9.79 5.76
CA TRP A 151 -4.97 -8.89 6.91
C TRP A 151 -4.12 -7.65 6.58
N SER A 152 -3.03 -7.83 5.83
CA SER A 152 -2.14 -6.75 5.44
C SER A 152 -2.82 -5.79 4.45
N LEU A 153 -3.59 -6.32 3.50
CA LEU A 153 -4.37 -5.52 2.57
C LEU A 153 -5.48 -4.74 3.29
N ALA A 154 -6.12 -5.34 4.30
CA ALA A 154 -7.10 -4.64 5.14
C ALA A 154 -6.49 -3.43 5.86
N ILE A 155 -5.31 -3.57 6.44
CA ILE A 155 -4.57 -2.46 7.06
C ILE A 155 -4.23 -1.39 6.02
N GLU A 156 -3.81 -1.79 4.82
CA GLU A 156 -3.47 -0.87 3.74
C GLU A 156 -4.70 -0.06 3.28
N LEU A 157 -5.85 -0.69 3.13
CA LEU A 157 -7.12 -0.02 2.80
C LEU A 157 -7.54 0.99 3.88
N GLN A 158 -7.46 0.61 5.15
CA GLN A 158 -7.75 1.49 6.29
C GLN A 158 -6.78 2.67 6.32
N PHE A 159 -5.50 2.44 6.06
CA PHE A 159 -4.49 3.49 5.96
C PHE A 159 -4.80 4.46 4.80
N TYR A 160 -5.18 3.96 3.63
CA TYR A 160 -5.56 4.79 2.49
C TYR A 160 -6.82 5.63 2.76
N LEU A 161 -7.67 5.19 3.67
CA LEU A 161 -8.85 5.95 4.08
C LEU A 161 -8.48 7.06 5.06
N VAL A 162 -7.74 6.73 6.12
CA VAL A 162 -7.49 7.61 7.27
C VAL A 162 -6.36 8.60 6.98
N TRP A 163 -5.23 8.14 6.45
CA TRP A 163 -4.02 8.94 6.33
C TRP A 163 -4.17 10.18 5.44
N PRO A 164 -4.79 10.11 4.25
CA PRO A 164 -5.01 11.29 3.42
C PRO A 164 -5.92 12.33 4.07
N LEU A 165 -6.94 11.88 4.80
CA LEU A 165 -7.84 12.76 5.54
C LEU A 165 -7.08 13.50 6.65
N LEU A 166 -6.28 12.75 7.43
CA LEU A 166 -5.47 13.31 8.50
C LEU A 166 -4.49 14.35 7.96
N LEU A 167 -3.78 14.04 6.87
CA LEU A 167 -2.83 14.98 6.24
C LEU A 167 -3.50 16.26 5.75
N VAL A 168 -4.68 16.15 5.12
CA VAL A 168 -5.43 17.32 4.65
C VAL A 168 -5.90 18.18 5.82
N VAL A 169 -6.40 17.56 6.89
CA VAL A 169 -6.83 18.28 8.10
C VAL A 169 -5.65 18.99 8.76
N LEU A 170 -4.53 18.30 8.95
CA LEU A 170 -3.31 18.89 9.52
C LEU A 170 -2.78 20.03 8.65
N ALA A 171 -2.69 19.83 7.33
CA ALA A 171 -2.20 20.87 6.43
C ALA A 171 -3.07 22.13 6.46
N LYS A 172 -4.41 21.98 6.53
CA LYS A 172 -5.32 23.11 6.69
C LYS A 172 -5.07 23.84 8.02
N ARG A 173 -4.99 23.09 9.12
CA ARG A 173 -4.76 23.66 10.45
C ARG A 173 -3.44 24.41 10.55
N TYR A 174 -2.35 23.84 10.00
CA TYR A 174 -1.04 24.50 9.99
C TYR A 174 -1.03 25.75 9.10
N ARG A 175 -1.75 25.74 7.97
CA ARG A 175 -1.89 26.91 7.12
C ARG A 175 -2.63 28.05 7.83
N ASP A 176 -3.69 27.73 8.56
CA ASP A 176 -4.47 28.68 9.35
C ASP A 176 -3.64 29.30 10.49
N LEU A 177 -2.62 28.55 10.98
CA LEU A 177 -1.64 29.04 11.96
C LEU A 177 -0.47 29.82 11.32
N GLY A 178 -0.51 30.11 10.02
CA GLY A 178 0.54 30.87 9.32
C GLY A 178 1.84 30.10 9.07
N VAL A 179 1.87 28.80 9.37
CA VAL A 179 3.04 27.95 9.09
C VAL A 179 3.03 27.57 7.61
N LYS A 180 3.98 28.11 6.82
CA LYS A 180 4.19 27.67 5.44
C LYS A 180 4.59 26.19 5.46
N CYS A 181 3.75 25.32 4.87
CA CYS A 181 4.18 23.95 4.55
C CYS A 181 5.45 24.04 3.70
N MET A 182 6.53 23.46 4.20
CA MET A 182 7.79 23.38 3.45
C MET A 182 7.49 22.67 2.12
N SER A 183 7.81 23.37 1.03
CA SER A 183 7.75 22.84 -0.33
C SER A 183 8.49 21.49 -0.38
N THR A 184 7.77 20.44 -0.76
CA THR A 184 8.30 19.06 -0.83
C THR A 184 9.05 18.80 -2.15
N SER A 185 9.57 19.83 -2.79
CA SER A 185 10.69 19.65 -3.70
C SER A 185 11.91 19.35 -2.80
N LEU A 186 12.14 18.08 -2.50
CA LEU A 186 13.43 17.66 -1.94
C LEU A 186 14.51 18.16 -2.92
N PRO A 187 15.36 19.13 -2.52
CA PRO A 187 16.54 19.41 -3.31
C PRO A 187 17.32 18.11 -3.41
N SER A 188 17.90 17.84 -4.57
CA SER A 188 18.77 16.67 -4.80
C SER A 188 19.83 16.47 -3.70
N GLU A 189 20.24 17.54 -3.06
CA GLU A 189 21.14 17.62 -1.91
C GLU A 189 20.61 16.94 -0.63
N LYS A 190 19.28 16.87 -0.42
CA LYS A 190 18.70 16.17 0.74
C LYS A 190 18.45 14.68 0.48
N ALA A 191 18.40 14.23 -0.75
CA ALA A 191 18.39 12.80 -1.06
C ALA A 191 19.71 12.13 -0.66
N GLU A 192 20.84 12.84 -0.76
CA GLU A 192 22.15 12.35 -0.30
C GLU A 192 22.25 12.26 1.24
N SER A 193 21.48 13.03 1.99
CA SER A 193 21.48 12.96 3.46
C SER A 193 20.69 11.77 4.03
N ILE A 194 19.85 11.11 3.22
CA ILE A 194 19.06 9.93 3.61
C ILE A 194 19.88 8.64 3.40
N LEU A 195 20.81 8.64 2.44
CA LEU A 195 21.70 7.49 2.18
C LEU A 195 22.46 7.02 3.43
N PRO A 196 23.08 7.88 4.26
CA PRO A 196 23.77 7.45 5.47
C PRO A 196 22.80 6.85 6.55
N MET A 197 21.54 7.26 6.58
CA MET A 197 20.54 6.65 7.46
C MET A 197 20.13 5.26 6.98
N LEU A 198 19.98 5.07 5.68
CA LEU A 198 19.73 3.75 5.08
C LEU A 198 20.89 2.80 5.32
N ASP A 199 22.15 3.28 5.17
CA ASP A 199 23.33 2.47 5.45
C ASP A 199 23.45 2.08 6.91
N LYS A 200 23.12 2.97 7.86
CA LYS A 200 23.02 2.65 9.28
C LYS A 200 21.93 1.62 9.55
N TRP A 201 20.78 1.73 8.91
CA TRP A 201 19.68 0.76 9.04
C TRP A 201 20.10 -0.61 8.52
N VAL A 202 20.75 -0.68 7.36
CA VAL A 202 21.28 -1.92 6.79
C VAL A 202 22.35 -2.54 7.70
N ALA A 203 23.20 -1.72 8.31
CA ALA A 203 24.20 -2.19 9.27
C ALA A 203 23.58 -2.77 10.55
N VAL A 204 22.54 -2.11 11.09
CA VAL A 204 21.78 -2.62 12.25
C VAL A 204 21.07 -3.93 11.90
N MET A 205 20.46 -4.04 10.71
CA MET A 205 19.81 -5.28 10.28
C MET A 205 20.80 -6.44 10.08
N ARG A 206 22.03 -6.17 9.65
CA ARG A 206 23.10 -7.19 9.59
C ARG A 206 23.54 -7.63 10.98
N ALA A 207 23.62 -6.71 11.94
CA ALA A 207 24.04 -7.03 13.31
C ALA A 207 22.98 -7.81 14.09
N VAL A 208 21.69 -7.71 13.72
CA VAL A 208 20.59 -8.44 14.37
C VAL A 208 20.39 -9.84 13.79
N ASN A 209 20.85 -10.09 12.54
CA ASN A 209 20.71 -11.38 11.85
C ASN A 209 22.03 -12.21 11.78
N GLY A 210 23.11 -11.76 12.37
CA GLY A 210 24.36 -12.50 12.59
C GLY A 210 24.47 -12.99 14.01
#